data_83e72aaf1028ae22b2be6665ce153e7d
#
_entry.id   83e72aaf1028ae22b2be6665ce153e7d
#
_cell.length_a   1.000
_cell.length_b   1.000
_cell.length_c   1.000
_cell.angle_alpha   90.00
_cell.angle_beta   90.00
_cell.angle_gamma   90.00
#
_symmetry.space_group_name_H-M   'P 1'
#
loop_
_entity.id
_entity.type
_entity.pdbx_description
1 polymer ?
#
loop_
_entity_poly.entity_id
_entity_poly.type
_entity_poly.pdbx_seq_one_letter_code
_entity_poly.pdbx_strand_id
1 'polypeptide(L)'
;MRALSFIAATVLAGTAFQTNASERGRDAAPYFEPGGAVRFNYGWLDYAPTSRLQLELLQADIDTGAGPFSFSAQYRWYDGFHAVHHAYAGWQFSEQTQLKAGIQQVPFGLLPTASQSFWFGSGYYLGIEDDYDPGLVLVHTQGDTTWHVGWFSGDEYGSGARYDRYSFDVAQTDALPYRERQRLHARVEQTHGWAGGELLLGASAFAGNVQNTQTRRHHAHQGAAMHAQWKRDGWATQLQWARYRYDIPGDRIAMSAFQVPFEIAAQADVPSANVAYSFLRKGRLDDLTCYNNLSMTRPVGHGAGVRDSWQNVTGCSLRKGIMTTYVDWIAGRNMWFAGGDGIGINDGGPSRWHSRLNVNIGFYF
;
A
#
# COMPACT_ATOMS: atom_id res chain seq x y z
N MET A 1 -7.39 -26.39 -13.53
CA MET A 1 -7.34 -25.65 -12.26
C MET A 1 -5.86 -25.43 -11.94
N ARG A 2 -5.32 -24.28 -12.26
CA ARG A 2 -3.95 -23.91 -11.86
C ARG A 2 -4.05 -23.43 -10.41
N ALA A 3 -3.28 -24.06 -9.51
CA ALA A 3 -3.18 -23.62 -8.13
C ALA A 3 -2.69 -22.17 -8.11
N LEU A 4 -3.51 -21.26 -7.64
CA LEU A 4 -3.18 -19.86 -7.40
C LEU A 4 -2.18 -19.81 -6.23
N SER A 5 -0.90 -19.72 -6.54
CA SER A 5 0.15 -19.41 -5.57
C SER A 5 0.07 -17.92 -5.29
N PHE A 6 -0.59 -17.55 -4.19
CA PHE A 6 -0.70 -16.17 -3.78
C PHE A 6 0.59 -15.69 -3.14
N ILE A 7 1.15 -14.66 -3.71
CA ILE A 7 2.28 -13.90 -3.16
C ILE A 7 1.67 -12.73 -2.38
N ALA A 8 1.88 -12.71 -1.06
CA ALA A 8 1.56 -11.55 -0.25
C ALA A 8 2.62 -10.47 -0.46
N ALA A 9 2.20 -9.31 -0.79
CA ALA A 9 3.09 -8.17 -0.95
C ALA A 9 3.39 -7.52 0.40
N THR A 10 4.54 -6.92 0.51
CA THR A 10 5.13 -6.45 1.75
C THR A 10 5.41 -4.97 1.73
N VAL A 11 5.08 -4.33 2.77
CA VAL A 11 5.75 -3.10 3.19
C VAL A 11 5.81 -3.07 4.70
N LEU A 12 6.92 -2.77 5.26
CA LEU A 12 7.20 -2.27 6.61
C LEU A 12 8.51 -2.77 7.25
N ALA A 13 9.43 -3.31 6.47
CA ALA A 13 10.77 -3.51 7.03
C ALA A 13 11.82 -2.57 6.38
N GLY A 14 11.38 -1.69 5.47
CA GLY A 14 12.25 -0.66 4.89
C GLY A 14 12.45 0.59 5.75
N THR A 15 11.80 0.70 6.91
CA THR A 15 11.93 1.90 7.77
C THR A 15 13.29 2.06 8.46
N ALA A 16 14.18 1.07 8.37
CA ALA A 16 15.53 1.22 8.89
C ALA A 16 16.50 1.93 7.92
N PHE A 17 16.14 2.06 6.62
CA PHE A 17 16.97 2.70 5.58
C PHE A 17 16.26 3.79 4.77
N GLN A 18 15.00 4.06 5.01
CA GLN A 18 14.41 5.32 4.55
C GLN A 18 14.79 6.44 5.55
N THR A 19 16.07 6.74 5.66
CA THR A 19 16.46 8.11 5.98
C THR A 19 15.96 8.93 4.78
N ASN A 20 14.79 9.53 4.96
CA ASN A 20 14.20 10.38 3.94
C ASN A 20 15.27 11.33 3.42
N ALA A 21 15.49 11.35 2.11
CA ALA A 21 16.38 12.35 1.49
C ALA A 21 15.97 13.78 1.89
N SER A 22 14.72 13.99 2.33
CA SER A 22 14.22 15.23 2.92
C SER A 22 14.84 15.57 4.29
N GLU A 23 15.39 14.61 5.04
CA GLU A 23 16.05 14.86 6.33
C GLU A 23 17.50 15.36 6.17
N ARG A 24 18.12 15.20 4.98
CA ARG A 24 19.53 15.51 4.75
C ARG A 24 19.84 16.96 4.39
N GLY A 25 18.82 17.81 4.24
CA GLY A 25 19.01 19.24 3.95
C GLY A 25 19.61 19.55 2.55
N ARG A 26 19.56 20.82 2.19
CA ARG A 26 19.95 21.33 0.86
C ARG A 26 21.46 21.20 0.57
N ASP A 27 22.30 21.22 1.59
CA ASP A 27 23.76 21.22 1.49
C ASP A 27 24.38 19.86 1.84
N ALA A 28 23.61 18.77 1.66
CA ALA A 28 24.05 17.43 1.97
C ALA A 28 25.33 17.06 1.21
N ALA A 29 26.31 16.52 1.92
CA ALA A 29 27.49 15.93 1.28
C ALA A 29 27.07 14.77 0.36
N PRO A 30 27.81 14.51 -0.73
CA PRO A 30 27.50 13.38 -1.59
C PRO A 30 27.46 12.07 -0.80
N TYR A 31 26.43 11.25 -1.07
CA TYR A 31 26.26 9.93 -0.45
C TYR A 31 25.81 8.91 -1.49
N PHE A 32 26.09 7.65 -1.22
CA PHE A 32 25.65 6.49 -2.00
C PHE A 32 25.39 5.33 -1.04
N GLU A 33 24.16 4.92 -0.91
CA GLU A 33 23.70 3.91 0.02
C GLU A 33 23.01 2.78 -0.77
N PRO A 34 23.75 1.72 -1.13
CA PRO A 34 23.16 0.51 -1.68
C PRO A 34 22.53 -0.31 -0.56
N GLY A 35 21.43 -0.98 -0.88
CA GLY A 35 20.75 -1.87 0.05
C GLY A 35 20.08 -3.02 -0.67
N GLY A 36 19.41 -3.87 0.08
CA GLY A 36 18.68 -4.97 -0.50
C GLY A 36 17.98 -5.84 0.53
N ALA A 37 17.23 -6.82 0.04
CA ALA A 37 16.59 -7.80 0.89
C ALA A 37 16.46 -9.18 0.23
N VAL A 38 16.45 -10.20 1.09
CA VAL A 38 16.04 -11.57 0.74
C VAL A 38 14.90 -11.95 1.66
N ARG A 39 13.75 -12.40 1.09
CA ARG A 39 12.60 -12.78 1.89
C ARG A 39 12.12 -14.18 1.55
N PHE A 40 11.69 -14.87 2.61
CA PHE A 40 11.02 -16.15 2.55
C PHE A 40 9.62 -16.03 3.13
N ASN A 41 8.67 -16.73 2.54
CA ASN A 41 7.30 -16.76 2.98
C ASN A 41 6.82 -18.20 3.20
N TYR A 42 6.12 -18.40 4.32
CA TYR A 42 5.33 -19.61 4.57
C TYR A 42 3.87 -19.20 4.68
N GLY A 43 3.01 -19.83 3.87
CA GLY A 43 1.57 -19.60 3.87
C GLY A 43 0.79 -20.88 4.11
N TRP A 44 -0.33 -20.76 4.85
CA TRP A 44 -1.33 -21.80 5.00
C TRP A 44 -2.73 -21.20 4.82
N LEU A 45 -3.67 -21.97 4.25
CA LEU A 45 -5.03 -21.57 3.94
C LEU A 45 -6.02 -22.61 4.48
N ASP A 46 -7.12 -22.19 5.08
CA ASP A 46 -8.18 -23.11 5.57
C ASP A 46 -9.06 -23.67 4.44
N TYR A 47 -9.17 -22.95 3.33
CA TYR A 47 -10.02 -23.29 2.18
C TYR A 47 -9.27 -23.99 1.02
N ALA A 48 -7.98 -24.06 1.10
CA ALA A 48 -7.14 -24.82 0.18
C ALA A 48 -5.97 -25.38 1.00
N PRO A 49 -6.01 -26.65 1.45
CA PRO A 49 -5.04 -27.21 2.40
C PRO A 49 -3.66 -27.39 1.73
N THR A 50 -3.04 -26.29 1.42
CA THR A 50 -1.68 -26.22 0.91
C THR A 50 -0.87 -25.34 1.85
N SER A 51 0.30 -25.86 2.25
CA SER A 51 1.29 -25.06 2.94
C SER A 51 2.60 -25.13 2.17
N ARG A 52 3.26 -24.00 2.00
CA ARG A 52 4.52 -23.93 1.27
C ARG A 52 5.44 -22.89 1.88
N LEU A 53 6.69 -23.29 2.12
CA LEU A 53 7.78 -22.36 2.35
C LEU A 53 8.45 -22.07 1.00
N GLN A 54 8.60 -20.81 0.65
CA GLN A 54 9.18 -20.39 -0.63
C GLN A 54 10.04 -19.16 -0.49
N LEU A 55 11.02 -18.99 -1.38
CA LEU A 55 11.64 -17.71 -1.62
C LEU A 55 10.58 -16.77 -2.20
N GLU A 56 10.33 -15.66 -1.54
CA GLU A 56 9.32 -14.70 -1.95
C GLU A 56 9.91 -13.61 -2.82
N LEU A 57 11.05 -13.06 -2.39
CA LEU A 57 11.57 -11.83 -2.95
C LEU A 57 13.09 -11.75 -2.83
N LEU A 58 13.72 -11.29 -3.92
CA LEU A 58 15.02 -10.62 -3.89
C LEU A 58 14.79 -9.14 -4.22
N GLN A 59 15.49 -8.23 -3.51
CA GLN A 59 15.33 -6.79 -3.64
C GLN A 59 16.71 -6.12 -3.73
N ALA A 60 16.81 -5.11 -4.57
CA ALA A 60 17.94 -4.21 -4.62
C ALA A 60 17.46 -2.77 -4.44
N ASP A 61 18.16 -2.02 -3.61
CA ASP A 61 17.87 -0.63 -3.28
C ASP A 61 19.08 0.26 -3.58
N ILE A 62 18.81 1.49 -3.96
CA ILE A 62 19.80 2.55 -4.10
C ILE A 62 19.21 3.85 -3.59
N ASP A 63 19.90 4.49 -2.65
CA ASP A 63 19.67 5.86 -2.23
C ASP A 63 20.95 6.66 -2.43
N THR A 64 20.87 7.75 -3.17
CA THR A 64 22.04 8.59 -3.48
C THR A 64 21.64 10.06 -3.61
N GLY A 65 22.61 10.95 -3.45
CA GLY A 65 22.37 12.38 -3.61
C GLY A 65 23.62 13.21 -3.39
N ALA A 66 23.53 14.47 -3.80
CA ALA A 66 24.55 15.50 -3.60
C ALA A 66 23.90 16.89 -3.63
N GLY A 67 24.20 17.74 -2.66
CA GLY A 67 23.60 19.06 -2.52
C GLY A 67 22.06 18.96 -2.48
N PRO A 68 21.34 19.74 -3.28
CA PRO A 68 19.87 19.72 -3.25
C PRO A 68 19.22 18.56 -4.01
N PHE A 69 20.00 17.68 -4.65
CA PHE A 69 19.48 16.59 -5.46
C PHE A 69 19.62 15.25 -4.78
N SER A 70 18.58 14.42 -4.90
CA SER A 70 18.57 13.04 -4.44
C SER A 70 17.96 12.11 -5.48
N PHE A 71 18.26 10.83 -5.37
CA PHE A 71 17.66 9.78 -6.18
C PHE A 71 17.44 8.56 -5.28
N SER A 72 16.27 7.93 -5.40
CA SER A 72 15.93 6.71 -4.70
C SER A 72 15.30 5.73 -5.68
N ALA A 73 15.73 4.48 -5.66
CA ALA A 73 15.15 3.42 -6.47
C ALA A 73 15.17 2.09 -5.74
N GLN A 74 14.12 1.30 -5.96
CA GLN A 74 14.00 -0.06 -5.47
C GLN A 74 13.46 -0.96 -6.57
N TYR A 75 14.13 -2.09 -6.80
CA TYR A 75 13.73 -3.12 -7.76
C TYR A 75 13.56 -4.46 -7.07
N ARG A 76 12.50 -5.18 -7.44
CA ARG A 76 12.08 -6.43 -6.79
C ARG A 76 11.95 -7.56 -7.80
N TRP A 77 12.54 -8.73 -7.47
CA TRP A 77 12.40 -9.98 -8.20
C TRP A 77 11.60 -10.96 -7.34
N TYR A 78 10.45 -11.37 -7.86
CA TYR A 78 9.55 -12.36 -7.27
C TYR A 78 9.63 -13.68 -8.01
N ASP A 79 8.98 -14.73 -7.50
CA ASP A 79 8.84 -15.99 -8.24
C ASP A 79 7.94 -15.77 -9.47
N GLY A 80 8.55 -15.81 -10.66
CA GLY A 80 7.86 -15.70 -11.95
C GLY A 80 7.73 -14.30 -12.55
N PHE A 81 8.07 -13.22 -11.83
CA PHE A 81 8.08 -11.86 -12.37
C PHE A 81 9.03 -10.92 -11.62
N HIS A 82 9.18 -9.72 -12.14
CA HIS A 82 9.94 -8.66 -11.48
C HIS A 82 9.29 -7.29 -11.73
N ALA A 83 9.45 -6.36 -10.80
CA ALA A 83 8.83 -5.05 -10.87
C ALA A 83 9.71 -3.97 -10.23
N VAL A 84 9.56 -2.74 -10.74
CA VAL A 84 10.00 -1.56 -10.02
C VAL A 84 9.03 -1.34 -8.85
N HIS A 85 9.58 -1.01 -7.67
CA HIS A 85 8.76 -0.52 -6.56
C HIS A 85 8.67 0.99 -6.62
N HIS A 86 9.81 1.66 -6.65
CA HIS A 86 9.90 3.10 -6.89
C HIS A 86 11.20 3.43 -7.63
N ALA A 87 11.21 4.58 -8.31
CA ALA A 87 12.38 5.18 -8.93
C ALA A 87 12.10 6.65 -9.15
N TYR A 88 12.62 7.53 -8.29
CA TYR A 88 12.38 8.97 -8.39
C TYR A 88 13.62 9.80 -8.07
N ALA A 89 13.68 10.98 -8.67
CA ALA A 89 14.62 12.03 -8.31
C ALA A 89 13.92 13.07 -7.42
N GLY A 90 14.64 13.59 -6.42
CA GLY A 90 14.21 14.66 -5.54
C GLY A 90 15.01 15.92 -5.75
N TRP A 91 14.37 17.08 -5.68
CA TRP A 91 15.00 18.39 -5.67
C TRP A 91 14.51 19.23 -4.48
N GLN A 92 15.43 19.52 -3.56
CA GLN A 92 15.17 20.32 -2.37
C GLN A 92 15.32 21.83 -2.71
N PHE A 93 14.19 22.52 -2.91
CA PHE A 93 14.20 23.96 -3.20
C PHE A 93 14.59 24.81 -2.00
N SER A 94 14.09 24.43 -0.82
CA SER A 94 14.37 25.05 0.46
C SER A 94 14.34 23.97 1.56
N GLU A 95 14.63 24.32 2.80
CA GLU A 95 14.50 23.39 3.93
C GLU A 95 13.08 22.82 4.09
N GLN A 96 12.05 23.59 3.64
CA GLN A 96 10.66 23.22 3.77
C GLN A 96 10.06 22.59 2.52
N THR A 97 10.69 22.74 1.34
CA THR A 97 10.02 22.41 0.06
C THR A 97 10.87 21.50 -0.80
N GLN A 98 10.30 20.37 -1.17
CA GLN A 98 10.90 19.36 -2.06
C GLN A 98 9.97 19.06 -3.24
N LEU A 99 10.52 18.92 -4.44
CA LEU A 99 9.86 18.31 -5.59
C LEU A 99 10.43 16.91 -5.81
N LYS A 100 9.56 15.93 -6.00
CA LYS A 100 9.91 14.57 -6.42
C LYS A 100 9.35 14.30 -7.81
N ALA A 101 10.12 13.62 -8.66
CA ALA A 101 9.75 13.29 -10.04
C ALA A 101 10.14 11.84 -10.35
N GLY A 102 9.19 11.02 -10.82
CA GLY A 102 9.39 9.61 -11.14
C GLY A 102 8.31 8.72 -10.55
N ILE A 103 8.60 7.42 -10.48
CA ILE A 103 7.71 6.43 -9.85
C ILE A 103 7.88 6.56 -8.34
N GLN A 104 6.85 7.00 -7.66
CA GLN A 104 6.88 7.30 -6.23
C GLN A 104 5.53 7.06 -5.59
N GLN A 105 5.51 6.95 -4.25
CA GLN A 105 4.27 6.73 -3.52
C GLN A 105 3.27 7.85 -3.74
N VAL A 106 2.05 7.46 -4.08
CA VAL A 106 0.91 8.36 -4.26
C VAL A 106 0.47 8.90 -2.90
N PRO A 107 0.38 10.24 -2.71
CA PRO A 107 0.05 10.82 -1.42
C PRO A 107 -1.45 10.77 -1.14
N PHE A 108 -1.93 9.64 -0.63
CA PHE A 108 -3.33 9.45 -0.26
C PHE A 108 -3.45 8.69 1.07
N GLY A 109 -4.35 9.12 1.94
CA GLY A 109 -4.54 8.52 3.26
C GLY A 109 -3.34 8.65 4.19
N LEU A 110 -3.23 7.74 5.14
CA LEU A 110 -2.11 7.66 6.08
C LEU A 110 -0.88 7.04 5.38
N LEU A 111 0.25 7.73 5.46
CA LEU A 111 1.50 7.28 4.87
C LEU A 111 2.46 6.73 5.95
N PRO A 112 3.32 5.76 5.60
CA PRO A 112 3.36 5.04 4.33
C PRO A 112 2.17 4.13 4.12
N THR A 113 1.51 3.67 5.18
CA THR A 113 0.36 2.76 5.14
C THR A 113 -0.56 2.94 6.33
N ALA A 114 -1.85 2.67 6.18
CA ALA A 114 -2.82 2.56 7.27
C ALA A 114 -2.86 1.12 7.83
N SER A 115 -1.71 0.50 8.03
CA SER A 115 -1.58 -0.88 8.48
C SER A 115 -0.27 -1.07 9.27
N GLN A 116 -0.29 -2.02 10.21
CA GLN A 116 0.88 -2.44 11.00
C GLN A 116 1.36 -3.84 10.58
N SER A 117 0.55 -4.59 9.83
CA SER A 117 0.84 -5.97 9.43
C SER A 117 1.59 -6.06 8.12
N PHE A 118 2.27 -7.19 7.91
CA PHE A 118 2.80 -7.56 6.61
C PHE A 118 1.71 -7.70 5.53
N TRP A 119 0.50 -8.09 5.94
CA TRP A 119 -0.62 -8.37 5.05
C TRP A 119 -1.44 -7.15 4.66
N PHE A 120 -1.14 -5.96 5.17
CA PHE A 120 -1.89 -4.72 4.95
C PHE A 120 -3.39 -4.76 5.34
N GLY A 121 -4.09 -3.69 5.01
CA GLY A 121 -5.54 -3.53 5.04
C GLY A 121 -6.19 -3.66 3.66
N SER A 122 -7.51 -3.55 3.60
CA SER A 122 -8.27 -3.60 2.33
C SER A 122 -7.84 -2.50 1.35
N GLY A 123 -7.42 -1.33 1.85
CA GLY A 123 -7.00 -0.20 1.03
C GLY A 123 -5.87 -0.51 0.07
N TYR A 124 -4.93 -1.37 0.48
CA TYR A 124 -3.82 -1.82 -0.35
C TYR A 124 -4.32 -2.54 -1.61
N TYR A 125 -5.23 -3.49 -1.48
CA TYR A 125 -5.77 -4.27 -2.60
C TYR A 125 -6.71 -3.46 -3.51
N LEU A 126 -7.09 -2.26 -3.07
CA LEU A 126 -7.95 -1.34 -3.82
C LEU A 126 -7.17 -0.25 -4.56
N GLY A 127 -5.82 -0.28 -4.50
CA GLY A 127 -4.96 0.72 -5.12
C GLY A 127 -5.09 2.12 -4.53
N ILE A 128 -5.41 2.23 -3.22
CA ILE A 128 -5.52 3.50 -2.50
C ILE A 128 -4.60 3.59 -1.29
N GLU A 129 -3.78 2.58 -1.05
CA GLU A 129 -2.79 2.51 0.01
C GLU A 129 -1.54 1.81 -0.55
N ASP A 130 -0.35 2.35 -0.27
CA ASP A 130 0.94 1.85 -0.76
C ASP A 130 1.01 1.72 -2.30
N ASP A 131 0.43 2.69 -2.97
CA ASP A 131 0.36 2.83 -4.42
C ASP A 131 1.55 3.66 -4.93
N TYR A 132 2.17 3.25 -6.06
CA TYR A 132 3.37 3.89 -6.63
C TYR A 132 3.22 4.12 -8.12
N ASP A 133 3.15 5.40 -8.50
CA ASP A 133 2.92 5.83 -9.87
C ASP A 133 3.95 6.83 -10.39
N PRO A 134 4.15 6.92 -11.71
CA PRO A 134 4.98 7.95 -12.34
C PRO A 134 4.29 9.33 -12.29
N GLY A 135 4.95 10.26 -11.62
CA GLY A 135 4.37 11.58 -11.42
C GLY A 135 5.34 12.61 -10.86
N LEU A 136 4.75 13.74 -10.48
CA LEU A 136 5.41 14.86 -9.81
C LEU A 136 4.70 15.10 -8.49
N VAL A 137 5.45 15.17 -7.39
CA VAL A 137 4.91 15.48 -6.06
C VAL A 137 5.71 16.62 -5.45
N LEU A 138 5.02 17.71 -5.14
CA LEU A 138 5.53 18.79 -4.32
C LEU A 138 5.18 18.50 -2.86
N VAL A 139 6.19 18.45 -2.00
CA VAL A 139 6.05 18.33 -0.54
C VAL A 139 6.48 19.64 0.09
N HIS A 140 5.65 20.20 0.96
CA HIS A 140 5.94 21.40 1.72
C HIS A 140 5.63 21.20 3.19
N THR A 141 6.62 21.39 4.06
CA THR A 141 6.47 21.27 5.52
C THR A 141 6.69 22.63 6.17
N GLN A 142 5.72 23.09 6.95
CA GLN A 142 5.83 24.31 7.72
C GLN A 142 5.38 24.06 9.17
N GLY A 143 6.32 24.12 10.10
CA GLY A 143 6.07 23.71 11.49
C GLY A 143 5.61 22.27 11.54
N ASP A 144 4.50 22.03 12.21
CA ASP A 144 3.93 20.67 12.39
C ASP A 144 2.98 20.25 11.25
N THR A 145 2.91 21.04 10.16
CA THR A 145 2.00 20.79 9.03
C THR A 145 2.77 20.43 7.78
N THR A 146 2.40 19.32 7.14
CA THR A 146 2.96 18.87 5.85
C THR A 146 1.86 18.81 4.79
N TRP A 147 2.15 19.38 3.63
CA TRP A 147 1.30 19.40 2.44
C TRP A 147 1.93 18.59 1.32
N HIS A 148 1.12 17.83 0.60
CA HIS A 148 1.51 17.18 -0.63
C HIS A 148 0.56 17.60 -1.75
N VAL A 149 1.11 17.97 -2.90
CA VAL A 149 0.35 18.17 -4.13
C VAL A 149 1.01 17.34 -5.21
N GLY A 150 0.27 16.39 -5.79
CA GLY A 150 0.80 15.43 -6.75
C GLY A 150 0.01 15.43 -8.06
N TRP A 151 0.73 15.22 -9.16
CA TRP A 151 0.17 14.86 -10.45
C TRP A 151 0.79 13.55 -10.91
N PHE A 152 -0.04 12.61 -11.35
CA PHE A 152 0.37 11.28 -11.82
C PHE A 152 -0.18 11.04 -13.22
N SER A 153 0.59 10.35 -14.06
CA SER A 153 0.23 10.14 -15.47
C SER A 153 -0.63 8.88 -15.70
N GLY A 154 -0.72 8.00 -14.75
CA GLY A 154 -1.36 6.69 -14.76
C GLY A 154 -0.50 5.67 -14.04
N ASP A 155 -0.74 4.38 -14.24
CA ASP A 155 -0.01 3.28 -13.62
C ASP A 155 1.49 3.30 -13.96
N GLU A 156 2.34 2.60 -13.17
CA GLU A 156 3.79 2.63 -13.24
C GLU A 156 4.38 2.18 -14.59
N TYR A 157 3.61 1.46 -15.40
CA TYR A 157 4.01 0.97 -16.73
C TYR A 157 3.21 1.59 -17.89
N GLY A 158 2.17 2.39 -17.61
CA GLY A 158 1.30 3.00 -18.60
C GLY A 158 0.46 1.99 -19.38
N SER A 159 0.23 0.78 -18.86
CA SER A 159 -0.48 -0.29 -19.52
C SER A 159 -1.31 -1.13 -18.56
N GLY A 160 -2.63 -0.94 -18.54
CA GLY A 160 -3.55 -1.75 -17.75
C GLY A 160 -3.56 -3.25 -18.11
N ALA A 161 -2.96 -3.65 -19.24
CA ALA A 161 -2.83 -5.04 -19.66
C ALA A 161 -1.59 -5.74 -19.08
N ARG A 162 -0.70 -5.00 -18.39
CA ARG A 162 0.46 -5.57 -17.72
C ARG A 162 0.12 -5.86 -16.26
N TYR A 163 0.16 -7.13 -15.85
CA TYR A 163 -0.17 -7.59 -14.50
C TYR A 163 1.07 -7.88 -13.64
N ASP A 164 2.26 -7.91 -14.27
CA ASP A 164 3.57 -8.06 -13.62
C ASP A 164 3.99 -6.71 -13.03
N ARG A 165 3.36 -6.32 -11.91
CA ARG A 165 3.54 -5.05 -11.23
C ARG A 165 3.48 -5.20 -9.72
N TYR A 166 3.97 -4.18 -9.02
CA TYR A 166 3.93 -4.12 -7.56
C TYR A 166 2.62 -3.47 -7.05
N SER A 167 2.28 -2.27 -7.54
CA SER A 167 1.08 -1.55 -7.12
C SER A 167 -0.20 -2.19 -7.64
N PHE A 168 -1.27 -2.08 -6.86
CA PHE A 168 -2.59 -2.49 -7.31
C PHE A 168 -3.24 -1.38 -8.13
N ASP A 169 -3.28 -1.55 -9.43
CA ASP A 169 -3.82 -0.60 -10.39
C ASP A 169 -4.95 -1.18 -11.21
N VAL A 170 -5.68 -0.30 -11.90
CA VAL A 170 -6.76 -0.71 -12.79
C VAL A 170 -6.24 -1.62 -13.89
N ALA A 171 -6.79 -2.83 -13.93
CA ALA A 171 -6.45 -3.85 -14.91
C ALA A 171 -7.35 -3.77 -16.13
N GLN A 172 -6.75 -3.87 -17.32
CA GLN A 172 -7.48 -4.03 -18.55
C GLN A 172 -7.75 -5.51 -18.79
N THR A 173 -9.02 -5.93 -18.71
CA THR A 173 -9.47 -7.26 -19.08
C THR A 173 -10.44 -7.19 -20.27
N ASP A 174 -10.79 -8.32 -20.88
CA ASP A 174 -11.76 -8.35 -21.98
C ASP A 174 -13.15 -7.86 -21.56
N ALA A 175 -13.58 -8.20 -20.33
CA ALA A 175 -14.86 -7.81 -19.76
C ALA A 175 -14.86 -6.37 -19.23
N LEU A 176 -13.76 -5.92 -18.68
CA LEU A 176 -13.59 -4.60 -18.05
C LEU A 176 -12.38 -3.89 -18.68
N PRO A 177 -12.51 -3.33 -19.89
CA PRO A 177 -11.41 -2.80 -20.68
C PRO A 177 -11.03 -1.38 -20.24
N TYR A 178 -10.65 -1.21 -18.97
CA TYR A 178 -10.28 0.08 -18.41
C TYR A 178 -8.78 0.13 -18.12
N ARG A 179 -8.21 1.35 -18.15
CA ARG A 179 -6.87 1.65 -17.66
C ARG A 179 -6.83 3.01 -16.98
N GLU A 180 -5.93 3.17 -16.07
CA GLU A 180 -5.70 4.44 -15.41
C GLU A 180 -5.16 5.51 -16.34
N ARG A 181 -5.50 6.76 -16.00
CA ARG A 181 -5.06 7.97 -16.70
C ARG A 181 -4.67 9.00 -15.62
N GLN A 182 -4.51 10.23 -16.04
CA GLN A 182 -4.04 11.31 -15.18
C GLN A 182 -4.87 11.48 -13.92
N ARG A 183 -4.18 11.67 -12.79
CA ARG A 183 -4.77 11.96 -11.47
C ARG A 183 -4.04 13.16 -10.84
N LEU A 184 -4.80 14.03 -10.15
CA LEU A 184 -4.29 15.08 -9.28
C LEU A 184 -4.61 14.69 -7.84
N HIS A 185 -3.64 14.84 -6.95
CA HIS A 185 -3.75 14.53 -5.53
C HIS A 185 -3.41 15.75 -4.68
N ALA A 186 -4.13 15.92 -3.59
CA ALA A 186 -3.81 16.85 -2.53
C ALA A 186 -3.93 16.14 -1.18
N ARG A 187 -2.96 16.34 -0.30
CA ARG A 187 -2.94 15.77 1.05
C ARG A 187 -2.36 16.79 2.01
N VAL A 188 -2.95 16.86 3.20
CA VAL A 188 -2.45 17.64 4.33
C VAL A 188 -2.47 16.80 5.59
N GLU A 189 -1.45 16.94 6.40
CA GLU A 189 -1.41 16.36 7.74
C GLU A 189 -0.80 17.35 8.74
N GLN A 190 -1.20 17.21 9.98
CA GLN A 190 -0.69 18.01 11.08
C GLN A 190 -0.46 17.15 12.32
N THR A 191 0.69 17.37 12.96
CA THR A 191 1.08 16.67 14.19
C THR A 191 0.78 17.56 15.40
N HIS A 192 0.23 16.97 16.45
CA HIS A 192 -0.12 17.63 17.70
C HIS A 192 0.33 16.80 18.91
N GLY A 193 0.74 17.49 19.98
CA GLY A 193 0.83 16.85 21.29
C GLY A 193 -0.58 16.65 21.87
N TRP A 194 -0.97 15.40 22.16
CA TRP A 194 -2.28 15.09 22.74
C TRP A 194 -2.22 13.90 23.69
N ALA A 195 -2.88 14.01 24.84
CA ALA A 195 -2.98 12.94 25.85
C ALA A 195 -1.63 12.32 26.24
N GLY A 196 -0.57 13.14 26.30
CA GLY A 196 0.79 12.70 26.64
C GLY A 196 1.51 11.93 25.54
N GLY A 197 0.98 11.92 24.33
CA GLY A 197 1.55 11.29 23.14
C GLY A 197 1.53 12.24 21.95
N GLU A 198 1.83 11.70 20.78
CA GLU A 198 1.78 12.39 19.50
C GLU A 198 0.52 11.99 18.73
N LEU A 199 -0.26 12.97 18.30
CA LEU A 199 -1.45 12.79 17.45
C LEU A 199 -1.21 13.45 16.10
N LEU A 200 -1.20 12.65 15.04
CA LEU A 200 -1.21 13.09 13.65
C LEU A 200 -2.65 13.02 13.13
N LEU A 201 -3.13 14.12 12.54
CA LEU A 201 -4.40 14.20 11.84
C LEU A 201 -4.17 14.60 10.39
N GLY A 202 -4.91 14.01 9.47
CA GLY A 202 -4.77 14.38 8.08
C GLY A 202 -5.98 14.08 7.22
N ALA A 203 -5.96 14.69 6.03
CA ALA A 203 -6.96 14.51 4.99
C ALA A 203 -6.29 14.52 3.62
N SER A 204 -6.90 13.82 2.68
CA SER A 204 -6.46 13.77 1.29
C SER A 204 -7.63 13.63 0.34
N ALA A 205 -7.41 14.05 -0.91
CA ALA A 205 -8.37 13.86 -1.99
C ALA A 205 -7.62 13.72 -3.31
N PHE A 206 -8.25 13.03 -4.25
CA PHE A 206 -7.78 13.00 -5.63
C PHE A 206 -8.94 13.08 -6.62
N ALA A 207 -8.61 13.57 -7.82
CA ALA A 207 -9.50 13.58 -8.97
C ALA A 207 -8.70 13.25 -10.23
N GLY A 208 -9.26 12.39 -11.05
CA GLY A 208 -8.64 11.95 -12.30
C GLY A 208 -9.63 11.18 -13.16
N ASN A 209 -9.12 10.29 -13.97
CA ASN A 209 -9.97 9.50 -14.84
C ASN A 209 -9.39 8.13 -15.16
N VAL A 210 -10.27 7.20 -15.55
CA VAL A 210 -9.96 5.95 -16.22
C VAL A 210 -10.48 6.00 -17.65
N GLN A 211 -9.76 5.36 -18.56
CA GLN A 211 -10.16 5.29 -19.96
C GLN A 211 -10.63 3.88 -20.32
N ASN A 212 -11.84 3.78 -20.88
CA ASN A 212 -12.24 2.56 -21.57
C ASN A 212 -11.42 2.43 -22.86
N THR A 213 -10.63 1.38 -22.98
CA THR A 213 -9.68 1.20 -24.09
C THR A 213 -10.34 0.81 -25.41
N GLN A 214 -11.54 0.25 -25.38
CA GLN A 214 -12.32 -0.11 -26.58
C GLN A 214 -13.07 1.11 -27.14
N THR A 215 -13.79 1.85 -26.28
CA THR A 215 -14.60 3.00 -26.71
C THR A 215 -13.82 4.31 -26.70
N ARG A 216 -12.64 4.35 -26.09
CA ARG A 216 -11.80 5.51 -25.84
C ARG A 216 -12.44 6.60 -24.96
N ARG A 217 -13.59 6.31 -24.34
CA ARG A 217 -14.26 7.23 -23.42
C ARG A 217 -13.50 7.31 -22.10
N HIS A 218 -13.47 8.52 -21.54
CA HIS A 218 -12.93 8.78 -20.21
C HIS A 218 -14.07 8.83 -19.20
N HIS A 219 -13.81 8.26 -18.04
CA HIS A 219 -14.74 8.21 -16.91
C HIS A 219 -14.04 8.77 -15.68
N ALA A 220 -14.76 9.56 -14.89
CA ALA A 220 -14.18 10.15 -13.69
C ALA A 220 -13.75 9.07 -12.67
N HIS A 221 -12.59 9.29 -12.06
CA HIS A 221 -12.08 8.54 -10.91
C HIS A 221 -11.71 9.54 -9.83
N GLN A 222 -12.28 9.38 -8.64
CA GLN A 222 -12.08 10.32 -7.54
C GLN A 222 -12.10 9.60 -6.20
N GLY A 223 -11.44 10.18 -5.21
CA GLY A 223 -11.46 9.68 -3.85
C GLY A 223 -11.11 10.75 -2.84
N ALA A 224 -11.46 10.47 -1.59
CA ALA A 224 -11.11 11.27 -0.43
C ALA A 224 -10.83 10.36 0.77
N ALA A 225 -9.96 10.80 1.67
CA ALA A 225 -9.68 10.12 2.91
C ALA A 225 -9.47 11.11 4.06
N MET A 226 -9.80 10.65 5.26
CA MET A 226 -9.43 11.29 6.54
C MET A 226 -8.73 10.23 7.38
N HIS A 227 -7.69 10.63 8.12
CA HIS A 227 -6.94 9.71 8.95
C HIS A 227 -6.45 10.35 10.24
N ALA A 228 -6.23 9.52 11.23
CA ALA A 228 -5.62 9.86 12.50
C ALA A 228 -4.62 8.77 12.91
N GLN A 229 -3.49 9.18 13.47
CA GLN A 229 -2.55 8.26 14.12
C GLN A 229 -2.18 8.82 15.48
N TRP A 230 -2.26 8.00 16.53
CA TRP A 230 -1.80 8.36 17.86
C TRP A 230 -0.73 7.39 18.34
N LYS A 231 0.36 7.94 18.88
CA LYS A 231 1.48 7.17 19.42
C LYS A 231 1.82 7.62 20.83
N ARG A 232 1.98 6.66 21.75
CA ARG A 232 2.42 6.89 23.11
C ARG A 232 2.92 5.63 23.78
N ASP A 233 4.08 5.68 24.44
CA ASP A 233 4.59 4.64 25.34
C ASP A 233 4.54 3.21 24.74
N GLY A 234 4.92 3.09 23.47
CA GLY A 234 4.88 1.82 22.70
C GLY A 234 3.54 1.53 22.03
N TRP A 235 2.45 2.22 22.38
CA TRP A 235 1.18 2.13 21.67
C TRP A 235 1.18 2.95 20.37
N ALA A 236 0.60 2.36 19.33
CA ALA A 236 0.25 3.05 18.10
C ALA A 236 -1.18 2.68 17.70
N THR A 237 -2.01 3.68 17.46
CA THR A 237 -3.38 3.49 16.97
C THR A 237 -3.53 4.28 15.68
N GLN A 238 -4.11 3.66 14.66
CA GLN A 238 -4.39 4.28 13.37
C GLN A 238 -5.86 4.12 13.05
N LEU A 239 -6.49 5.20 12.60
CA LEU A 239 -7.85 5.22 12.10
C LEU A 239 -7.84 5.88 10.72
N GLN A 240 -8.48 5.27 9.76
CA GLN A 240 -8.68 5.87 8.45
C GLN A 240 -10.08 5.56 7.94
N TRP A 241 -10.67 6.53 7.30
CA TRP A 241 -11.83 6.35 6.43
C TRP A 241 -11.45 6.88 5.06
N ALA A 242 -11.59 6.06 4.03
CA ALA A 242 -11.42 6.45 2.65
C ALA A 242 -12.69 6.14 1.86
N ARG A 243 -12.92 6.90 0.81
CA ARG A 243 -13.95 6.64 -0.20
C ARG A 243 -13.33 6.82 -1.57
N TYR A 244 -13.65 5.90 -2.50
CA TYR A 244 -13.30 6.02 -3.91
C TYR A 244 -14.51 5.79 -4.79
N ARG A 245 -14.45 6.32 -6.03
CA ARG A 245 -15.48 6.12 -7.05
C ARG A 245 -14.86 6.15 -8.44
N TYR A 246 -15.16 5.11 -9.20
CA TYR A 246 -15.05 5.05 -10.65
C TYR A 246 -16.43 5.29 -11.25
N ASP A 247 -16.63 6.37 -12.04
CA ASP A 247 -17.90 6.74 -12.63
C ASP A 247 -18.10 6.02 -13.99
N ILE A 248 -18.05 4.71 -13.95
CA ILE A 248 -18.14 3.80 -15.10
C ILE A 248 -19.52 3.16 -15.19
N PRO A 249 -19.95 2.69 -16.38
CA PRO A 249 -21.09 1.78 -16.50
C PRO A 249 -20.83 0.48 -15.72
N GLY A 250 -21.76 0.10 -14.86
CA GLY A 250 -21.64 -1.09 -14.02
C GLY A 250 -21.19 -0.80 -12.59
N ASP A 251 -21.07 -1.87 -11.81
CA ASP A 251 -20.83 -1.83 -10.37
C ASP A 251 -19.43 -2.32 -9.97
N ARG A 252 -18.57 -2.68 -10.93
CA ARG A 252 -17.25 -3.25 -10.71
C ARG A 252 -16.20 -2.78 -11.70
N ILE A 253 -14.95 -2.84 -11.30
CA ILE A 253 -13.77 -2.61 -12.12
C ILE A 253 -12.71 -3.67 -11.81
N ALA A 254 -11.84 -3.99 -12.76
CA ALA A 254 -10.76 -4.91 -12.53
C ALA A 254 -9.52 -4.18 -11.98
N MET A 255 -8.86 -4.81 -11.01
CA MET A 255 -7.56 -4.42 -10.45
C MET A 255 -6.56 -5.54 -10.68
N SER A 256 -5.28 -5.23 -10.67
CA SER A 256 -4.23 -6.23 -10.77
C SER A 256 -2.94 -5.77 -10.10
N ALA A 257 -2.29 -6.69 -9.44
CA ALA A 257 -0.87 -6.71 -9.10
C ALA A 257 -0.41 -8.18 -9.01
N PHE A 258 0.90 -8.44 -8.93
CA PHE A 258 1.44 -9.79 -8.73
C PHE A 258 0.89 -10.83 -9.72
N GLN A 259 0.74 -10.46 -10.99
CA GLN A 259 0.25 -11.31 -12.09
C GLN A 259 -1.23 -11.73 -12.00
N VAL A 260 -1.99 -11.22 -11.02
CA VAL A 260 -3.36 -11.68 -10.77
C VAL A 260 -4.37 -10.55 -10.92
N PRO A 261 -5.20 -10.56 -11.97
CA PRO A 261 -6.37 -9.68 -12.05
C PRO A 261 -7.51 -10.21 -11.19
N PHE A 262 -8.23 -9.31 -10.54
CA PHE A 262 -9.47 -9.58 -9.80
C PHE A 262 -10.39 -8.36 -9.87
N GLU A 263 -11.64 -8.52 -9.46
CA GLU A 263 -12.64 -7.46 -9.55
C GLU A 263 -12.89 -6.81 -8.19
N ILE A 264 -13.14 -5.50 -8.20
CA ILE A 264 -13.53 -4.72 -7.03
C ILE A 264 -14.81 -3.94 -7.31
N ALA A 265 -15.54 -3.55 -6.27
CA ALA A 265 -16.66 -2.63 -6.41
C ALA A 265 -16.20 -1.30 -7.02
N ALA A 266 -16.95 -0.75 -7.98
CA ALA A 266 -16.62 0.51 -8.64
C ALA A 266 -16.72 1.73 -7.70
N GLN A 267 -17.39 1.59 -6.56
CA GLN A 267 -17.48 2.63 -5.53
C GLN A 267 -17.63 2.00 -4.15
N ALA A 268 -16.81 2.44 -3.18
CA ALA A 268 -16.91 1.96 -1.80
C ALA A 268 -16.42 2.99 -0.77
N ASP A 269 -16.90 2.81 0.46
CA ASP A 269 -16.29 3.30 1.69
C ASP A 269 -15.32 2.25 2.23
N VAL A 270 -14.15 2.69 2.71
CA VAL A 270 -13.07 1.81 3.20
C VAL A 270 -12.61 2.29 4.57
N PRO A 271 -13.38 2.00 5.64
CA PRO A 271 -12.93 2.26 7.00
C PRO A 271 -11.86 1.25 7.42
N SER A 272 -10.84 1.72 8.16
CA SER A 272 -9.84 0.89 8.81
C SER A 272 -9.53 1.39 10.22
N ALA A 273 -9.20 0.46 11.12
CA ALA A 273 -8.81 0.72 12.49
C ALA A 273 -7.71 -0.27 12.90
N ASN A 274 -6.57 0.26 13.32
CA ASN A 274 -5.40 -0.53 13.66
C ASN A 274 -4.89 -0.14 15.04
N VAL A 275 -4.45 -1.12 15.80
CA VAL A 275 -3.79 -0.94 17.08
C VAL A 275 -2.55 -1.81 17.14
N ALA A 276 -1.45 -1.25 17.63
CA ALA A 276 -0.19 -1.97 17.85
C ALA A 276 0.41 -1.60 19.19
N TYR A 277 1.19 -2.51 19.73
CA TYR A 277 2.00 -2.28 20.91
C TYR A 277 3.41 -2.85 20.72
N SER A 278 4.41 -1.97 20.85
CA SER A 278 5.82 -2.34 20.83
C SER A 278 6.30 -2.65 22.25
N PHE A 279 6.73 -3.89 22.43
CA PHE A 279 7.32 -4.36 23.67
C PHE A 279 8.79 -3.96 23.69
N LEU A 280 9.10 -2.80 24.29
CA LEU A 280 10.50 -2.35 24.47
C LEU A 280 11.29 -3.42 25.22
N ARG A 281 12.21 -4.10 24.54
CA ARG A 281 12.99 -5.17 25.15
C ARG A 281 14.48 -4.91 25.04
N LYS A 282 15.13 -4.97 26.20
CA LYS A 282 16.59 -5.11 26.29
C LYS A 282 16.89 -6.61 26.26
N GLY A 283 17.57 -7.10 25.24
CA GLY A 283 18.04 -8.48 25.26
C GLY A 283 18.02 -9.20 23.90
N ARG A 284 17.22 -10.27 23.77
CA ARG A 284 17.31 -11.18 22.60
C ARG A 284 16.75 -10.60 21.30
N LEU A 285 15.79 -9.67 21.37
CA LEU A 285 15.19 -8.99 20.22
C LEU A 285 15.46 -7.49 20.29
N ASP A 286 15.56 -6.84 19.14
CA ASP A 286 15.69 -5.39 19.04
C ASP A 286 14.31 -4.73 19.10
N ASP A 287 13.29 -5.37 18.50
CA ASP A 287 11.90 -5.00 18.59
C ASP A 287 10.98 -6.22 18.58
N LEU A 288 9.85 -6.10 19.26
CA LEU A 288 8.69 -6.99 19.18
C LEU A 288 7.46 -6.13 19.23
N THR A 289 6.74 -6.05 18.11
CA THR A 289 5.49 -5.30 18.00
C THR A 289 4.35 -6.25 17.63
N CYS A 290 3.30 -6.30 18.45
CA CYS A 290 2.09 -7.05 18.14
C CYS A 290 0.96 -6.10 17.80
N TYR A 291 0.06 -6.51 16.90
CA TYR A 291 -0.96 -5.65 16.33
C TYR A 291 -2.24 -6.41 15.97
N ASN A 292 -3.31 -5.63 15.84
CA ASN A 292 -4.53 -6.01 15.16
C ASN A 292 -4.93 -4.92 14.17
N ASN A 293 -5.18 -5.31 12.93
CA ASN A 293 -5.65 -4.44 11.85
C ASN A 293 -7.02 -4.92 11.40
N LEU A 294 -8.01 -4.05 11.46
CA LEU A 294 -9.35 -4.30 10.97
C LEU A 294 -9.64 -3.34 9.83
N SER A 295 -10.08 -3.86 8.69
CA SER A 295 -10.52 -3.05 7.55
C SER A 295 -11.76 -3.65 6.90
N MET A 296 -12.50 -2.79 6.22
CA MET A 296 -13.74 -3.15 5.54
C MET A 296 -13.80 -2.42 4.19
N THR A 297 -14.33 -3.09 3.18
CA THR A 297 -14.76 -2.44 1.94
C THR A 297 -16.28 -2.54 1.87
N ARG A 298 -16.93 -1.38 1.92
CA ARG A 298 -18.38 -1.23 1.92
C ARG A 298 -18.82 -0.56 0.63
N PRO A 299 -19.32 -1.32 -0.37
CA PRO A 299 -19.79 -0.76 -1.62
C PRO A 299 -20.91 0.27 -1.39
N VAL A 300 -20.92 1.33 -2.21
CA VAL A 300 -21.98 2.33 -2.22
C VAL A 300 -22.96 1.96 -3.32
N GLY A 301 -24.21 1.69 -2.94
CA GLY A 301 -25.26 1.22 -3.82
C GLY A 301 -25.87 -0.09 -3.32
N HIS A 302 -27.01 -0.46 -3.91
CA HIS A 302 -27.78 -1.65 -3.51
C HIS A 302 -27.96 -2.64 -4.67
N GLY A 303 -26.99 -2.74 -5.59
CA GLY A 303 -26.99 -3.71 -6.67
C GLY A 303 -26.81 -5.15 -6.16
N ALA A 304 -27.41 -6.11 -6.86
CA ALA A 304 -27.19 -7.53 -6.55
C ALA A 304 -25.73 -7.97 -6.73
N GLY A 305 -24.94 -7.19 -7.51
CA GLY A 305 -23.53 -7.46 -7.81
C GLY A 305 -22.53 -7.01 -6.74
N VAL A 306 -22.97 -6.44 -5.61
CA VAL A 306 -22.06 -5.91 -4.57
C VAL A 306 -22.37 -6.47 -3.19
N ARG A 307 -21.31 -6.60 -2.37
CA ARG A 307 -21.38 -7.11 -0.98
C ARG A 307 -20.19 -6.62 -0.17
N ASP A 308 -20.42 -6.31 1.10
CA ASP A 308 -19.35 -5.93 2.04
C ASP A 308 -18.24 -6.99 2.12
N SER A 309 -16.99 -6.51 2.07
CA SER A 309 -15.79 -7.31 2.34
C SER A 309 -15.16 -6.90 3.66
N TRP A 310 -14.65 -7.88 4.41
CA TRP A 310 -14.02 -7.68 5.71
C TRP A 310 -12.66 -8.35 5.75
N GLN A 311 -11.72 -7.69 6.37
CA GLN A 311 -10.40 -8.23 6.65
C GLN A 311 -9.96 -7.87 8.05
N ASN A 312 -9.47 -8.86 8.79
CA ASN A 312 -8.80 -8.68 10.07
C ASN A 312 -7.45 -9.39 10.04
N VAL A 313 -6.40 -8.70 10.45
CA VAL A 313 -5.06 -9.27 10.59
C VAL A 313 -4.60 -9.09 12.02
N THR A 314 -4.35 -10.19 12.72
CA THR A 314 -3.75 -10.21 14.05
C THR A 314 -2.38 -10.85 13.95
N GLY A 315 -1.36 -10.17 14.41
CA GLY A 315 -0.01 -10.68 14.28
C GLY A 315 1.02 -9.97 15.14
N CYS A 316 2.26 -10.38 14.95
CA CYS A 316 3.42 -9.75 15.56
C CYS A 316 4.57 -9.68 14.56
N SER A 317 5.34 -8.60 14.63
CA SER A 317 6.65 -8.45 13.98
C SER A 317 7.75 -8.58 15.02
N LEU A 318 8.82 -9.29 14.65
CA LEU A 318 10.01 -9.49 15.45
C LEU A 318 11.22 -9.01 14.66
N ARG A 319 12.07 -8.17 15.24
CA ARG A 319 13.30 -7.71 14.59
C ARG A 319 14.54 -8.09 15.42
N LYS A 320 15.58 -8.56 14.72
CA LYS A 320 16.91 -8.79 15.26
C LYS A 320 17.99 -8.53 14.23
N GLY A 321 18.77 -7.45 14.40
CA GLY A 321 19.75 -7.00 13.42
C GLY A 321 19.10 -6.78 12.06
N ILE A 322 19.61 -7.45 11.05
CA ILE A 322 19.09 -7.38 9.67
C ILE A 322 17.82 -8.23 9.45
N MET A 323 17.44 -9.08 10.41
CA MET A 323 16.29 -9.97 10.27
C MET A 323 15.02 -9.32 10.81
N THR A 324 13.94 -9.35 10.02
CA THR A 324 12.58 -9.04 10.46
C THR A 324 11.66 -10.20 10.10
N THR A 325 10.86 -10.66 11.06
CA THR A 325 9.90 -11.74 10.88
C THR A 325 8.51 -11.26 11.25
N TYR A 326 7.53 -11.52 10.38
CA TYR A 326 6.12 -11.32 10.64
C TYR A 326 5.41 -12.65 10.78
N VAL A 327 4.51 -12.73 11.74
CA VAL A 327 3.61 -13.87 11.92
C VAL A 327 2.20 -13.31 11.97
N ASP A 328 1.42 -13.53 10.91
CA ASP A 328 0.09 -12.96 10.71
C ASP A 328 -0.97 -14.05 10.61
N TRP A 329 -2.02 -13.93 11.43
CA TRP A 329 -3.28 -14.61 11.26
C TRP A 329 -4.26 -13.68 10.57
N ILE A 330 -4.63 -14.02 9.34
CA ILE A 330 -5.51 -13.23 8.49
C ILE A 330 -6.88 -13.89 8.45
N ALA A 331 -7.93 -13.16 8.82
CA ALA A 331 -9.32 -13.57 8.63
C ALA A 331 -9.96 -12.66 7.59
N GLY A 332 -10.49 -13.24 6.52
CA GLY A 332 -11.17 -12.53 5.45
C GLY A 332 -12.57 -13.05 5.20
N ARG A 333 -13.48 -12.15 4.87
CA ARG A 333 -14.82 -12.48 4.42
C ARG A 333 -15.12 -11.71 3.15
N ASN A 334 -15.48 -12.42 2.08
CA ASN A 334 -15.70 -11.83 0.77
C ASN A 334 -14.46 -11.05 0.26
N MET A 335 -13.28 -11.60 0.51
CA MET A 335 -11.99 -11.08 0.01
C MET A 335 -11.41 -12.10 -0.98
N TRP A 336 -10.98 -11.64 -2.16
CA TRP A 336 -10.52 -12.55 -3.20
C TRP A 336 -9.36 -13.46 -2.77
N PHE A 337 -8.47 -13.00 -1.91
CA PHE A 337 -7.38 -13.81 -1.35
C PHE A 337 -7.82 -14.72 -0.18
N ALA A 338 -9.07 -14.63 0.26
CA ALA A 338 -9.66 -15.42 1.34
C ALA A 338 -10.95 -16.11 0.87
N GLY A 339 -10.90 -16.76 -0.29
CA GLY A 339 -11.98 -17.56 -0.84
C GLY A 339 -13.19 -16.77 -1.36
N GLY A 340 -13.06 -15.45 -1.56
CA GLY A 340 -14.08 -14.61 -2.21
C GLY A 340 -13.80 -14.41 -3.70
N ASP A 341 -14.80 -13.94 -4.43
CA ASP A 341 -14.71 -13.73 -5.88
C ASP A 341 -13.97 -12.43 -6.24
N GLY A 342 -13.98 -11.45 -5.33
CA GLY A 342 -13.34 -10.15 -5.48
C GLY A 342 -13.39 -9.37 -4.17
N ILE A 343 -13.37 -8.03 -4.25
CA ILE A 343 -13.49 -7.16 -3.08
C ILE A 343 -14.68 -6.22 -3.26
N GLY A 344 -15.65 -6.30 -2.36
CA GLY A 344 -16.87 -5.49 -2.44
C GLY A 344 -17.85 -6.00 -3.49
N ILE A 345 -17.62 -7.13 -4.15
CA ILE A 345 -18.49 -7.70 -5.19
C ILE A 345 -19.23 -8.95 -4.70
N ASN A 346 -20.26 -9.36 -5.44
CA ASN A 346 -21.08 -10.53 -5.14
C ASN A 346 -21.44 -11.26 -6.44
N ASP A 347 -20.89 -12.44 -6.64
CA ASP A 347 -21.19 -13.33 -7.76
C ASP A 347 -22.11 -14.48 -7.35
N GLY A 348 -22.86 -14.31 -6.24
CA GLY A 348 -23.86 -15.29 -5.75
C GLY A 348 -23.27 -16.38 -4.87
N GLY A 349 -21.96 -16.41 -4.66
CA GLY A 349 -21.29 -17.37 -3.79
C GLY A 349 -21.61 -17.16 -2.30
N PRO A 350 -21.40 -18.20 -1.44
CA PRO A 350 -21.59 -18.06 -0.01
C PRO A 350 -20.54 -17.14 0.60
N SER A 351 -20.97 -16.12 1.34
CA SER A 351 -20.07 -15.24 2.09
C SER A 351 -19.68 -15.89 3.41
N ARG A 352 -18.50 -16.50 3.47
CA ARG A 352 -17.95 -17.15 4.66
C ARG A 352 -16.67 -16.47 5.10
N TRP A 353 -16.35 -16.59 6.38
CA TRP A 353 -15.01 -16.27 6.89
C TRP A 353 -14.05 -17.38 6.54
N HIS A 354 -12.91 -16.99 6.00
CA HIS A 354 -11.78 -17.85 5.73
C HIS A 354 -10.54 -17.31 6.45
N SER A 355 -9.62 -18.19 6.77
CA SER A 355 -8.41 -17.85 7.51
C SER A 355 -7.16 -18.28 6.77
N ARG A 356 -6.11 -17.50 6.98
CA ARG A 356 -4.75 -17.77 6.51
C ARG A 356 -3.77 -17.56 7.64
N LEU A 357 -2.74 -18.39 7.70
CA LEU A 357 -1.52 -18.10 8.44
C LEU A 357 -0.45 -17.68 7.46
N ASN A 358 0.23 -16.59 7.74
CA ASN A 358 1.37 -16.12 6.98
C ASN A 358 2.56 -15.91 7.92
N VAL A 359 3.71 -16.50 7.58
CA VAL A 359 4.99 -16.22 8.23
C VAL A 359 5.95 -15.70 7.20
N ASN A 360 6.38 -14.46 7.35
CA ASN A 360 7.33 -13.82 6.47
C ASN A 360 8.65 -13.58 7.20
N ILE A 361 9.78 -14.00 6.62
CA ILE A 361 11.11 -13.85 7.18
C ILE A 361 11.95 -13.09 6.16
N GLY A 362 12.33 -11.87 6.48
CA GLY A 362 13.14 -10.99 5.66
C GLY A 362 14.50 -10.70 6.27
N PHE A 363 15.53 -10.64 5.44
CA PHE A 363 16.87 -10.18 5.77
C PHE A 363 17.11 -8.93 4.93
N TYR A 364 17.33 -7.79 5.60
CA TYR A 364 17.50 -6.46 5.00
C TYR A 364 18.90 -5.93 5.31
N PHE A 365 19.63 -5.47 4.32
CA PHE A 365 21.04 -5.04 4.43
C PHE A 365 21.37 -3.87 3.53
#